data_f8f52aa1729809ce3d446c5d82944032
#
_entry.id   f8f52aa1729809ce3d446c5d82944032
#
_cell.length_a   1.000
_cell.length_b   1.000
_cell.length_c   1.000
_cell.angle_alpha   90.00
_cell.angle_beta   90.00
_cell.angle_gamma   90.00
#
_symmetry.space_group_name_H-M   'P 1'
#
loop_
_entity.id
_entity.type
_entity.pdbx_description
1 polymer ?
#
loop_
_entity_poly.entity_id
_entity_poly.type
_entity_poly.pdbx_seq_one_letter_code
_entity_poly.pdbx_strand_id
1 'polypeptide(L)'
;MARYLMGVTFEGGVVDTPMEEWKPEEIQAHLDYYRALSQELRDSGELVQSEILTGPDLAKIVTSDGTTPVVTDGPFQEFKEWLAGFQVFDVESEERALEIAARLSAVPGPDGVATQQPIQVRRVMDGRVNNAEEMHEYLETAVGKH
;
A
#
# COMPACT_ATOMS: atom_id res chain seq x y z
N MET A 1 -0.24 -8.70 19.05
CA MET A 1 0.28 -7.97 17.85
C MET A 1 -0.85 -7.81 16.85
N ALA A 2 -0.94 -6.66 16.24
CA ALA A 2 -1.95 -6.38 15.24
C ALA A 2 -1.31 -6.21 13.87
N ARG A 3 -2.02 -6.58 12.82
CA ARG A 3 -1.53 -6.44 11.44
C ARG A 3 -2.14 -5.23 10.76
N TYR A 4 -1.31 -4.55 10.02
CA TYR A 4 -1.72 -3.39 9.22
C TYR A 4 -1.19 -3.54 7.80
N LEU A 5 -2.05 -3.23 6.85
CA LEU A 5 -1.64 -3.09 5.45
C LEU A 5 -1.31 -1.63 5.21
N MET A 6 -0.15 -1.39 4.62
CA MET A 6 0.26 -0.06 4.19
C MET A 6 0.29 -0.04 2.68
N GLY A 7 -0.60 0.73 2.09
CA GLY A 7 -0.76 0.81 0.65
C GLY A 7 -0.18 2.08 0.08
N VAL A 8 0.45 1.95 -1.07
CA VAL A 8 0.98 3.07 -1.85
C VAL A 8 0.22 3.11 -3.16
N THR A 9 -0.31 4.27 -3.50
CA THR A 9 -1.00 4.48 -4.77
C THR A 9 -0.06 5.20 -5.74
N PHE A 10 -0.55 5.48 -6.94
CA PHE A 10 0.23 6.24 -7.94
C PHE A 10 0.16 7.74 -7.69
N GLU A 11 -0.50 8.17 -6.63
CA GLU A 11 -0.51 9.57 -6.24
C GLU A 11 0.87 9.93 -5.69
N GLY A 12 1.54 10.88 -6.32
CA GLY A 12 2.81 11.40 -5.83
C GLY A 12 2.57 12.34 -4.64
N GLY A 13 3.55 12.48 -3.77
CA GLY A 13 3.51 13.45 -2.69
C GLY A 13 3.79 14.86 -3.22
N VAL A 14 4.88 15.46 -2.76
CA VAL A 14 5.25 16.83 -3.20
C VAL A 14 6.16 16.83 -4.43
N VAL A 15 6.47 15.65 -4.99
CA VAL A 15 7.35 15.52 -6.15
C VAL A 15 6.53 15.38 -7.42
N ASP A 16 6.64 16.34 -8.31
CA ASP A 16 5.94 16.34 -9.59
C ASP A 16 6.74 15.70 -10.72
N THR A 17 8.06 15.59 -10.54
CA THR A 17 8.95 15.07 -11.56
C THR A 17 8.89 13.55 -11.61
N PRO A 18 8.61 12.94 -12.79
CA PRO A 18 8.63 11.48 -12.93
C PRO A 18 10.03 10.92 -12.62
N MET A 19 10.06 9.73 -12.03
CA MET A 19 11.34 9.11 -11.64
C MET A 19 12.31 8.95 -12.82
N GLU A 20 11.80 8.78 -14.02
CA GLU A 20 12.63 8.67 -15.23
C GLU A 20 13.50 9.89 -15.46
N GLU A 21 13.09 11.04 -14.93
CA GLU A 21 13.83 12.30 -15.06
C GLU A 21 14.72 12.62 -13.87
N TRP A 22 14.71 11.76 -12.84
CA TRP A 22 15.60 11.94 -11.68
C TRP A 22 17.03 11.59 -12.05
N LYS A 23 17.97 12.15 -11.31
CA LYS A 23 19.38 11.77 -11.46
C LYS A 23 19.58 10.34 -10.98
N PRO A 24 20.49 9.57 -11.58
CA PRO A 24 20.75 8.19 -11.14
C PRO A 24 21.05 8.05 -9.65
N GLU A 25 21.79 8.98 -9.08
CA GLU A 25 22.11 8.95 -7.65
C GLU A 25 20.90 9.23 -6.77
N GLU A 26 19.91 9.97 -7.27
CA GLU A 26 18.65 10.21 -6.55
C GLU A 26 17.80 8.95 -6.54
N ILE A 27 17.72 8.26 -7.67
CA ILE A 27 17.02 6.98 -7.76
C ILE A 27 17.67 5.96 -6.83
N GLN A 28 19.01 5.92 -6.83
CA GLN A 28 19.74 4.98 -5.99
C GLN A 28 19.49 5.25 -4.50
N ALA A 29 19.51 6.51 -4.09
CA ALA A 29 19.25 6.88 -2.70
C ALA A 29 17.84 6.49 -2.27
N HIS A 30 16.86 6.66 -3.16
CA HIS A 30 15.47 6.27 -2.92
C HIS A 30 15.36 4.76 -2.70
N LEU A 31 15.98 3.97 -3.58
CA LEU A 31 15.95 2.51 -3.48
C LEU A 31 16.71 2.01 -2.25
N ASP A 32 17.85 2.63 -1.94
CA ASP A 32 18.65 2.25 -0.77
C ASP A 32 17.89 2.52 0.53
N TYR A 33 17.16 3.62 0.60
CA TYR A 33 16.35 3.96 1.75
C TYR A 33 15.28 2.89 2.00
N TYR A 34 14.53 2.51 0.96
CA TYR A 34 13.52 1.47 1.08
C TYR A 34 14.12 0.12 1.45
N ARG A 35 15.26 -0.22 0.86
CA ARG A 35 15.94 -1.48 1.15
C ARG A 35 16.39 -1.54 2.61
N ALA A 36 17.00 -0.47 3.09
CA ALA A 36 17.47 -0.40 4.48
C ALA A 36 16.30 -0.46 5.46
N LEU A 37 15.24 0.29 5.21
CA LEU A 37 14.06 0.31 6.06
C LEU A 37 13.39 -1.08 6.07
N SER A 38 13.22 -1.68 4.92
CA SER A 38 12.63 -3.02 4.82
C SER A 38 13.46 -4.06 5.55
N GLN A 39 14.78 -3.98 5.45
CA GLN A 39 15.65 -4.91 6.15
C GLN A 39 15.56 -4.75 7.66
N GLU A 40 15.57 -3.51 8.15
CA GLU A 40 15.39 -3.21 9.57
C GLU A 40 14.09 -3.81 10.10
N LEU A 41 12.99 -3.64 9.34
CA LEU A 41 11.68 -4.09 9.78
C LEU A 41 11.47 -5.60 9.60
N ARG A 42 12.20 -6.23 8.69
CA ARG A 42 12.23 -7.70 8.62
C ARG A 42 13.01 -8.26 9.82
N ASP A 43 14.13 -7.64 10.14
CA ASP A 43 14.96 -8.08 11.26
C ASP A 43 14.22 -7.96 12.59
N SER A 44 13.38 -6.94 12.75
CA SER A 44 12.54 -6.79 13.94
C SER A 44 11.36 -7.75 13.97
N GLY A 45 11.06 -8.41 12.84
CA GLY A 45 9.90 -9.29 12.71
C GLY A 45 8.61 -8.55 12.38
N GLU A 46 8.67 -7.24 12.21
CA GLU A 46 7.47 -6.44 11.93
C GLU A 46 7.01 -6.52 10.48
N LEU A 47 7.93 -6.52 9.53
CA LEU A 47 7.55 -6.62 8.11
C LEU A 47 7.27 -8.08 7.75
N VAL A 48 6.01 -8.38 7.40
CA VAL A 48 5.54 -9.73 7.09
C VAL A 48 5.52 -10.00 5.60
N GLN A 49 5.11 -9.03 4.81
CA GLN A 49 4.95 -9.18 3.36
C GLN A 49 5.13 -7.83 2.67
N SER A 50 5.72 -7.86 1.49
CA SER A 50 5.93 -6.66 0.67
C SER A 50 5.82 -7.05 -0.80
N GLU A 51 4.97 -6.34 -1.55
CA GLU A 51 4.75 -6.59 -2.96
C GLU A 51 4.67 -5.28 -3.73
N ILE A 52 5.26 -5.26 -4.92
CA ILE A 52 5.13 -4.15 -5.86
C ILE A 52 4.30 -4.66 -7.03
N LEU A 53 3.30 -3.90 -7.42
CA LEU A 53 2.37 -4.29 -8.47
C LEU A 53 2.78 -3.66 -9.80
N THR A 54 2.45 -4.34 -10.90
CA THR A 54 2.60 -3.76 -12.23
C THR A 54 1.60 -2.62 -12.41
N GLY A 55 1.82 -1.79 -13.43
CA GLY A 55 0.98 -0.61 -13.65
C GLY A 55 -0.48 -0.95 -13.99
N PRO A 56 -1.38 0.01 -13.78
CA PRO A 56 -2.81 -0.19 -14.06
C PRO A 56 -3.12 -0.49 -15.53
N ASP A 57 -2.24 -0.09 -16.42
CA ASP A 57 -2.37 -0.39 -17.86
C ASP A 57 -2.30 -1.89 -18.16
N LEU A 58 -1.72 -2.66 -17.25
CA LEU A 58 -1.65 -4.12 -17.36
C LEU A 58 -2.75 -4.82 -16.55
N ALA A 59 -3.56 -4.05 -15.83
CA ALA A 59 -4.62 -4.61 -14.99
C ALA A 59 -5.80 -5.06 -15.84
N LYS A 60 -6.54 -6.03 -15.31
CA LYS A 60 -7.77 -6.50 -15.91
C LYS A 60 -8.87 -6.50 -14.86
N ILE A 61 -10.07 -6.16 -15.29
CA ILE A 61 -11.24 -6.27 -14.45
C ILE A 61 -12.07 -7.42 -15.00
N VAL A 62 -12.44 -8.34 -14.12
CA VAL A 62 -13.22 -9.52 -14.52
C VAL A 62 -14.54 -9.53 -13.77
N THR A 63 -15.63 -9.68 -14.53
CA THR A 63 -16.96 -9.90 -13.97
C THR A 63 -17.53 -11.18 -14.55
N SER A 64 -18.50 -11.78 -13.86
CA SER A 64 -19.17 -12.99 -14.35
C SER A 64 -20.56 -13.06 -13.76
N ASP A 65 -21.49 -13.57 -14.55
CA ASP A 65 -22.85 -13.88 -14.11
C ASP A 65 -22.96 -15.30 -13.52
N GLY A 66 -21.81 -15.97 -13.34
CA GLY A 66 -21.75 -17.36 -12.90
C GLY A 66 -21.59 -18.36 -14.04
N THR A 67 -21.70 -17.88 -15.27
CA THR A 67 -21.59 -18.73 -16.48
C THR A 67 -20.56 -18.17 -17.45
N THR A 68 -20.63 -16.87 -17.75
CA THR A 68 -19.77 -16.24 -18.76
C THR A 68 -18.92 -15.14 -18.13
N PRO A 69 -17.59 -15.28 -18.12
CA PRO A 69 -16.72 -14.22 -17.65
C PRO A 69 -16.60 -13.09 -18.67
N VAL A 70 -16.53 -11.87 -18.19
CA VAL A 70 -16.23 -10.68 -19.00
C VAL A 70 -14.95 -10.08 -18.47
N VAL A 71 -13.97 -9.96 -19.34
CA VAL A 71 -12.65 -9.40 -18.99
C VAL A 71 -12.51 -8.05 -19.68
N THR A 72 -12.24 -7.01 -18.89
CA THR A 72 -12.05 -5.66 -19.40
C THR A 72 -10.61 -5.24 -19.18
N ASP A 73 -9.94 -4.77 -20.22
CA ASP A 73 -8.61 -4.21 -20.14
C ASP A 73 -8.69 -2.72 -19.80
N GLY A 74 -7.65 -2.20 -19.10
CA GLY A 74 -7.52 -0.77 -18.96
C GLY A 74 -7.36 -0.08 -20.30
N PRO A 75 -7.37 1.26 -20.39
CA PRO A 75 -7.08 2.18 -19.29
C PRO A 75 -8.31 2.47 -18.44
N PHE A 76 -8.04 2.65 -17.17
CA PHE A 76 -9.07 3.01 -16.20
C PHE A 76 -8.87 4.47 -15.81
N GLN A 77 -9.96 5.17 -15.58
CA GLN A 77 -9.88 6.55 -15.11
C GLN A 77 -9.38 6.54 -13.66
N GLU A 78 -8.75 7.64 -13.27
CA GLU A 78 -8.27 7.83 -11.90
C GLU A 78 -7.29 6.77 -11.42
N PHE A 79 -6.38 6.38 -12.30
CA PHE A 79 -5.37 5.37 -11.98
C PHE A 79 -4.53 5.76 -10.76
N LYS A 80 -4.48 7.04 -10.37
CA LYS A 80 -3.74 7.50 -9.21
C LYS A 80 -4.22 6.86 -7.90
N GLU A 81 -5.48 6.47 -7.86
CA GLU A 81 -6.08 5.81 -6.69
C GLU A 81 -5.80 4.31 -6.65
N TRP A 82 -5.26 3.76 -7.73
CA TRP A 82 -4.94 2.34 -7.78
C TRP A 82 -3.73 2.04 -6.91
N LEU A 83 -3.76 0.86 -6.30
CA LEU A 83 -2.66 0.40 -5.47
C LEU A 83 -1.43 0.14 -6.35
N ALA A 84 -0.32 0.80 -6.04
CA ALA A 84 0.95 0.59 -6.74
C ALA A 84 1.78 -0.49 -6.06
N GLY A 85 1.61 -0.65 -4.75
CA GLY A 85 2.31 -1.64 -3.97
C GLY A 85 1.75 -1.65 -2.55
N PHE A 86 2.09 -2.67 -1.79
CA PHE A 86 1.67 -2.73 -0.40
C PHE A 86 2.65 -3.52 0.43
N GLN A 87 2.60 -3.25 1.73
CA GLN A 87 3.36 -4.00 2.73
C GLN A 87 2.43 -4.35 3.87
N VAL A 88 2.65 -5.49 4.49
CA VAL A 88 1.89 -5.91 5.66
C VAL A 88 2.85 -5.98 6.85
N PHE A 89 2.47 -5.32 7.94
CA PHE A 89 3.27 -5.26 9.15
C PHE A 89 2.50 -5.85 10.33
N ASP A 90 3.22 -6.58 11.17
CA ASP A 90 2.71 -7.11 12.43
C ASP A 90 3.36 -6.31 13.55
N VAL A 91 2.58 -5.44 14.20
CA VAL A 91 3.12 -4.43 15.12
C VAL A 91 2.40 -4.46 16.46
N GLU A 92 3.07 -3.92 17.47
CA GLU A 92 2.56 -3.90 18.84
C GLU A 92 1.41 -2.92 19.07
N SER A 93 1.32 -1.87 18.23
CA SER A 93 0.32 -0.81 18.42
C SER A 93 0.06 -0.07 17.11
N GLU A 94 -1.06 0.64 17.05
CA GLU A 94 -1.36 1.54 15.93
C GLU A 94 -0.33 2.66 15.85
N GLU A 95 0.13 3.18 16.99
CA GLU A 95 1.16 4.20 17.02
C GLU A 95 2.43 3.74 16.31
N ARG A 96 2.82 2.50 16.52
CA ARG A 96 3.98 1.93 15.84
C ARG A 96 3.72 1.83 14.33
N ALA A 97 2.51 1.43 13.94
CA ALA A 97 2.15 1.37 12.52
C ALA A 97 2.27 2.77 11.87
N LEU A 98 1.79 3.80 12.55
CA LEU A 98 1.86 5.17 12.04
C LEU A 98 3.30 5.68 11.95
N GLU A 99 4.16 5.31 12.89
CA GLU A 99 5.60 5.64 12.82
C GLU A 99 6.24 5.03 11.58
N ILE A 100 5.95 3.76 11.31
CA ILE A 100 6.48 3.07 10.14
C ILE A 100 5.96 3.74 8.86
N ALA A 101 4.67 4.05 8.81
CA ALA A 101 4.08 4.72 7.66
C ALA A 101 4.74 6.08 7.40
N ALA A 102 5.03 6.82 8.46
CA ALA A 102 5.72 8.11 8.33
C ALA A 102 7.12 7.94 7.74
N ARG A 103 7.84 6.90 8.13
CA ARG A 103 9.16 6.61 7.58
C ARG A 103 9.07 6.20 6.10
N LEU A 104 8.07 5.42 5.73
CA LEU A 104 7.84 5.07 4.33
C LEU A 104 7.52 6.33 3.50
N SER A 105 6.68 7.20 4.04
CA SER A 105 6.30 8.45 3.37
C SER A 105 7.49 9.37 3.12
N ALA A 106 8.47 9.33 4.00
CA ALA A 106 9.62 10.23 3.96
C ALA A 106 10.74 9.77 3.03
N VAL A 107 10.52 8.75 2.21
CA VAL A 107 11.54 8.27 1.27
C VAL A 107 12.09 9.43 0.44
N PRO A 108 13.42 9.53 0.28
CA PRO A 108 14.00 10.66 -0.44
C PRO A 108 13.70 10.65 -1.93
N GLY A 109 13.50 11.81 -2.48
CA GLY A 109 13.33 12.06 -3.91
C GLY A 109 14.44 12.95 -4.44
N PRO A 110 14.13 13.80 -5.45
CA PRO A 110 15.11 14.75 -5.99
C PRO A 110 15.70 15.63 -4.90
N ASP A 111 16.98 15.90 -5.00
CA ASP A 111 17.74 16.70 -4.02
C ASP A 111 17.74 16.13 -2.60
N GLY A 112 17.39 14.85 -2.44
CA GLY A 112 17.32 14.20 -1.14
C GLY A 112 16.14 14.64 -0.28
N VAL A 113 15.20 15.39 -0.85
CA VAL A 113 14.02 15.88 -0.11
C VAL A 113 13.01 14.76 0.03
N ALA A 114 12.39 14.65 1.21
CA ALA A 114 11.34 13.66 1.45
C ALA A 114 10.20 13.83 0.46
N THR A 115 9.79 12.74 -0.19
CA THR A 115 8.73 12.79 -1.20
C THR A 115 7.36 13.07 -0.63
N GLN A 116 7.16 12.75 0.65
CA GLN A 116 5.86 12.84 1.31
C GLN A 116 4.80 12.01 0.57
N GLN A 117 5.20 10.83 0.14
CA GLN A 117 4.31 9.88 -0.52
C GLN A 117 3.18 9.52 0.43
N PRO A 118 1.91 9.70 0.04
CA PRO A 118 0.79 9.28 0.89
C PRO A 118 0.82 7.77 1.11
N ILE A 119 0.70 7.36 2.35
CA ILE A 119 0.66 5.94 2.74
C ILE A 119 -0.71 5.67 3.37
N GLN A 120 -1.47 4.77 2.77
CA GLN A 120 -2.74 4.35 3.34
C GLN A 120 -2.49 3.28 4.38
N VAL A 121 -2.93 3.51 5.61
CA VAL A 121 -2.75 2.56 6.71
C VAL A 121 -4.10 1.95 7.04
N ARG A 122 -4.21 0.63 6.91
CA ARG A 122 -5.47 -0.07 7.17
C ARG A 122 -5.22 -1.29 8.05
N ARG A 123 -6.00 -1.42 9.09
CA ARG A 123 -5.92 -2.59 9.94
C ARG A 123 -6.46 -3.81 9.22
N VAL A 124 -5.74 -4.91 9.30
CA VAL A 124 -6.19 -6.20 8.78
C VAL A 124 -7.12 -6.83 9.81
N MET A 125 -8.23 -7.38 9.37
CA MET A 125 -9.19 -8.03 10.26
C MET A 125 -8.54 -9.24 10.95
N ASP A 126 -8.72 -9.36 12.26
CA ASP A 126 -8.09 -10.43 13.05
C ASP A 126 -8.66 -11.82 12.78
N GLY A 127 -9.85 -11.91 12.24
CA GLY A 127 -10.49 -13.17 11.95
C GLY A 127 -11.32 -13.10 10.69
N ARG A 128 -11.93 -14.21 10.34
CA ARG A 128 -12.82 -14.28 9.18
C ARG A 128 -14.26 -14.38 9.65
N VAL A 129 -15.13 -13.73 8.89
CA VAL A 129 -16.56 -13.82 9.09
C VAL A 129 -17.04 -15.10 8.39
N ASN A 130 -17.66 -16.01 9.14
CA ASN A 130 -18.03 -17.35 8.63
C ASN A 130 -19.54 -17.58 8.53
N ASN A 131 -20.36 -16.71 9.09
CA ASN A 131 -21.80 -16.87 9.06
C ASN A 131 -22.50 -15.50 9.02
N ALA A 132 -23.81 -15.51 8.84
CA ALA A 132 -24.59 -14.29 8.70
C ALA A 132 -24.58 -13.43 9.95
N GLU A 133 -24.60 -14.04 11.14
CA GLU A 133 -24.57 -13.33 12.40
C GLU A 133 -23.25 -12.58 12.60
N GLU A 134 -22.15 -13.25 12.34
CA GLU A 134 -20.82 -12.63 12.41
C GLU A 134 -20.68 -11.52 11.39
N MET A 135 -21.23 -11.70 10.19
CA MET A 135 -21.19 -10.66 9.15
C MET A 135 -22.00 -9.44 9.59
N HIS A 136 -23.15 -9.66 10.19
CA HIS A 136 -23.98 -8.55 10.67
C HIS A 136 -23.26 -7.75 11.74
N GLU A 137 -22.66 -8.44 12.69
CA GLU A 137 -21.86 -7.80 13.74
C GLU A 137 -20.69 -7.02 13.15
N TYR A 138 -19.98 -7.60 12.19
CA TYR A 138 -18.88 -6.93 11.51
C TYR A 138 -19.32 -5.64 10.81
N LEU A 139 -20.45 -5.71 10.10
CA LEU A 139 -20.97 -4.55 9.39
C LEU A 139 -21.39 -3.42 10.34
N GLU A 140 -21.79 -3.75 11.56
CA GLU A 140 -22.17 -2.76 12.54
C GLU A 140 -20.99 -2.14 13.29
N THR A 141 -19.92 -2.92 13.51
CA THR A 141 -18.85 -2.53 14.41
C THR A 141 -17.52 -2.23 13.75
N ALA A 142 -17.16 -3.00 12.73
CA ALA A 142 -15.82 -2.93 12.13
C ALA A 142 -15.77 -2.07 10.86
N VAL A 143 -16.90 -1.88 10.20
CA VAL A 143 -16.97 -1.03 9.00
C VAL A 143 -17.36 0.39 9.43
N GLY A 144 -16.54 1.35 9.08
CA GLY A 144 -16.83 2.74 9.38
C GLY A 144 -18.16 3.16 8.76
N LYS A 145 -18.95 3.89 9.52
CA LYS A 145 -20.20 4.43 8.99
C LYS A 145 -19.89 5.71 8.23
N HIS A 146 -20.32 5.74 6.99
CA HIS A 146 -20.15 6.89 6.13
C HIS A 146 -21.20 7.95 6.39
#